data_5555624b4fa1b73f0d56a12da3ce805c
#
_entry.id   5555624b4fa1b73f0d56a12da3ce805c
#
_cell.length_a   1.000
_cell.length_b   1.000
_cell.length_c   1.000
_cell.angle_alpha   90.00
_cell.angle_beta   90.00
_cell.angle_gamma   90.00
#
_symmetry.space_group_name_H-M   'P 1'
#
loop_
_entity.id
_entity.type
_entity.pdbx_description
1 polymer ?
#
loop_
_entity_poly.entity_id
_entity_poly.type
_entity_poly.pdbx_seq_one_letter_code
_entity_poly.pdbx_strand_id
1 'polypeptide(L)'
;LSIRRQRQMCIRGRPISKARTIVGCAGTFTTLSALAQGLERYDADAIHGSELRFDALRVLLQQLISLPSDVRALNPVIHPGRADVIGGGAVAVEGIMQLIERNCDARSFFISEKDILDGIIAGLAAEGTPR
;
A
#
# COMPACT_ATOMS: atom_id res chain seq x y z
N LEU A 1 16.68 6.54 -23.05
CA LEU A 1 15.99 7.28 -22.00
C LEU A 1 16.06 6.49 -20.71
N SER A 2 16.72 7.07 -19.70
CA SER A 2 16.97 6.39 -18.43
C SER A 2 15.62 6.10 -17.74
N ILE A 3 15.48 4.90 -17.18
CA ILE A 3 14.35 4.47 -16.36
C ILE A 3 14.00 5.49 -15.25
N ARG A 4 15.00 6.22 -14.73
CA ARG A 4 14.81 7.34 -13.81
C ARG A 4 13.96 8.48 -14.40
N ARG A 5 14.13 8.80 -15.67
CA ARG A 5 13.40 9.89 -16.34
C ARG A 5 11.94 9.51 -16.60
N GLN A 6 11.68 8.24 -16.94
CA GLN A 6 10.31 7.72 -17.09
C GLN A 6 9.56 7.70 -15.75
N ARG A 7 10.19 7.27 -14.65
CA ARG A 7 9.59 7.31 -13.32
C ARG A 7 9.25 8.74 -12.88
N GLN A 8 10.13 9.71 -13.12
CA GLN A 8 9.87 11.11 -12.80
C GLN A 8 8.74 11.71 -13.65
N MET A 9 8.60 11.32 -14.91
CA MET A 9 7.50 11.77 -15.78
C MET A 9 6.14 11.22 -15.30
N CYS A 10 6.06 9.97 -14.88
CA CYS A 10 4.82 9.39 -14.33
C CYS A 10 4.37 10.09 -13.03
N ILE A 11 5.29 10.46 -12.16
CA ILE A 11 5.00 11.13 -10.89
C ILE A 11 4.68 12.61 -11.09
N ARG A 12 5.38 13.31 -12.00
CA ARG A 12 5.18 14.75 -12.25
C ARG A 12 4.02 15.08 -13.18
N GLY A 13 3.57 14.11 -13.97
CA GLY A 13 2.59 14.36 -15.03
C GLY A 13 1.13 14.43 -14.59
N ARG A 14 0.80 14.02 -13.34
CA ARG A 14 -0.59 14.01 -12.84
C ARG A 14 -0.69 14.77 -11.53
N PRO A 15 -1.51 15.82 -11.46
CA PRO A 15 -1.68 16.59 -10.24
C PRO A 15 -2.44 15.74 -9.20
N ILE A 16 -1.81 15.46 -8.06
CA ILE A 16 -2.41 14.75 -6.91
C ILE A 16 -3.69 15.46 -6.44
N SER A 17 -3.75 16.78 -6.60
CA SER A 17 -4.91 17.60 -6.24
C SER A 17 -6.23 17.20 -6.94
N LYS A 18 -6.14 16.48 -8.04
CA LYS A 18 -7.33 15.95 -8.76
C LYS A 18 -7.67 14.52 -8.35
N ALA A 19 -6.88 13.87 -7.51
CA ALA A 19 -7.15 12.52 -7.06
C ALA A 19 -8.37 12.51 -6.11
N ARG A 20 -9.32 11.64 -6.40
CA ARG A 20 -10.50 11.41 -5.54
C ARG A 20 -10.38 10.12 -4.76
N THR A 21 -9.70 9.15 -5.33
CA THR A 21 -9.48 7.83 -4.74
C THR A 21 -7.99 7.52 -4.78
N ILE A 22 -7.45 7.09 -3.66
CA ILE A 22 -6.06 6.66 -3.54
C ILE A 22 -6.06 5.16 -3.30
N VAL A 23 -5.35 4.43 -4.14
CA VAL A 23 -5.21 2.98 -4.02
C VAL A 23 -3.82 2.64 -3.52
N GLY A 24 -3.77 1.88 -2.44
CA GLY A 24 -2.54 1.27 -1.92
C GLY A 24 -2.44 -0.18 -2.36
N CYS A 25 -1.31 -0.56 -2.93
CA CYS A 25 -1.02 -1.94 -3.32
C CYS A 25 0.37 -2.37 -2.85
N ALA A 26 0.67 -3.63 -3.03
CA ALA A 26 1.89 -4.29 -2.58
C ALA A 26 2.01 -4.46 -1.06
N GLY A 27 3.04 -5.20 -0.65
CA GLY A 27 3.13 -5.84 0.66
C GLY A 27 3.04 -4.94 1.89
N THR A 28 3.46 -3.68 1.82
CA THR A 28 3.30 -2.75 2.95
C THR A 28 1.83 -2.43 3.17
N PHE A 29 1.10 -2.03 2.15
CA PHE A 29 -0.31 -1.67 2.27
C PHE A 29 -1.20 -2.85 2.64
N THR A 30 -0.97 -4.03 2.06
CA THR A 30 -1.75 -5.22 2.38
C THR A 30 -1.49 -5.71 3.81
N THR A 31 -0.24 -5.64 4.30
CA THR A 31 0.08 -5.93 5.70
C THR A 31 -0.55 -4.92 6.65
N LEU A 32 -0.51 -3.61 6.33
CA LEU A 32 -1.17 -2.58 7.14
C LEU A 32 -2.69 -2.80 7.21
N SER A 33 -3.31 -3.24 6.11
CA SER A 33 -4.73 -3.60 6.10
C SER A 33 -5.03 -4.79 7.01
N ALA A 34 -4.23 -5.86 6.93
CA ALA A 34 -4.39 -7.03 7.80
C ALA A 34 -4.28 -6.66 9.28
N LEU A 35 -3.30 -5.82 9.63
CA LEU A 35 -3.11 -5.31 10.99
C LEU A 35 -4.26 -4.43 11.47
N ALA A 36 -4.73 -3.51 10.63
CA ALA A 36 -5.83 -2.60 10.96
C ALA A 36 -7.16 -3.34 11.17
N GLN A 37 -7.36 -4.45 10.46
CA GLN A 37 -8.52 -5.33 10.62
C GLN A 37 -8.38 -6.32 11.79
N GLY A 38 -7.20 -6.39 12.42
CA GLY A 38 -6.95 -7.34 13.50
C GLY A 38 -7.00 -8.80 13.07
N LEU A 39 -6.61 -9.10 11.84
CA LEU A 39 -6.64 -10.46 11.32
C LEU A 39 -5.65 -11.36 12.07
N GLU A 40 -6.07 -12.57 12.40
CA GLU A 40 -5.21 -13.59 13.03
C GLU A 40 -4.29 -14.28 12.03
N ARG A 41 -4.65 -14.23 10.75
CA ARG A 41 -3.88 -14.75 9.62
C ARG A 41 -4.09 -13.86 8.40
N TYR A 42 -3.16 -13.92 7.48
CA TYR A 42 -3.28 -13.18 6.23
C TYR A 42 -4.44 -13.73 5.39
N ASP A 43 -5.37 -12.86 5.01
CA ASP A 43 -6.55 -13.18 4.23
C ASP A 43 -6.70 -12.14 3.10
N ALA A 44 -6.36 -12.58 1.89
CA ALA A 44 -6.35 -11.71 0.70
C ALA A 44 -7.76 -11.20 0.34
N ASP A 45 -8.81 -12.00 0.57
CA ASP A 45 -10.17 -11.62 0.25
C ASP A 45 -10.70 -10.55 1.24
N ALA A 46 -10.32 -10.65 2.51
CA ALA A 46 -10.65 -9.62 3.51
C ALA A 46 -9.85 -8.32 3.29
N ILE A 47 -8.64 -8.42 2.74
CA ILE A 47 -7.75 -7.28 2.49
C ILE A 47 -8.13 -6.54 1.21
N HIS A 48 -8.45 -7.26 0.13
CA HIS A 48 -8.76 -6.65 -1.15
C HIS A 48 -10.04 -5.82 -1.10
N GLY A 49 -9.95 -4.56 -1.53
CA GLY A 49 -11.07 -3.63 -1.49
C GLY A 49 -11.34 -3.00 -0.11
N SER A 50 -10.59 -3.37 0.93
CA SER A 50 -10.72 -2.74 2.25
C SER A 50 -10.31 -1.26 2.22
N GLU A 51 -10.89 -0.49 3.12
CA GLU A 51 -10.60 0.93 3.29
C GLU A 51 -9.75 1.17 4.55
N LEU A 52 -8.61 1.82 4.39
CA LEU A 52 -7.75 2.28 5.49
C LEU A 52 -7.90 3.79 5.68
N ARG A 53 -8.65 4.21 6.68
CA ARG A 53 -8.80 5.61 7.03
C ARG A 53 -7.52 6.17 7.65
N PHE A 54 -7.15 7.40 7.31
CA PHE A 54 -5.90 8.02 7.75
C PHE A 54 -5.83 8.22 9.26
N ASP A 55 -6.94 8.49 9.93
CA ASP A 55 -7.02 8.64 11.38
C ASP A 55 -6.59 7.35 12.11
N ALA A 56 -7.20 6.23 11.75
CA ALA A 56 -6.87 4.91 12.30
C ALA A 56 -5.46 4.45 11.89
N LEU A 57 -5.12 4.65 10.62
CA LEU A 57 -3.83 4.25 10.08
C LEU A 57 -2.67 4.98 10.77
N ARG A 58 -2.81 6.24 11.12
CA ARG A 58 -1.79 7.02 11.83
C ARG A 58 -1.40 6.39 13.17
N VAL A 59 -2.37 5.92 13.93
CA VAL A 59 -2.12 5.24 15.21
C VAL A 59 -1.33 3.94 14.97
N LEU A 60 -1.75 3.14 14.00
CA LEU A 60 -1.10 1.90 13.63
C LEU A 60 0.35 2.12 13.17
N LEU A 61 0.57 3.14 12.31
CA LEU A 61 1.92 3.47 11.82
C LEU A 61 2.86 3.86 12.95
N GLN A 62 2.40 4.70 13.89
CA GLN A 62 3.20 5.09 15.06
C GLN A 62 3.56 3.90 15.93
N GLN A 63 2.62 2.96 16.15
CA GLN A 63 2.91 1.72 16.85
C GLN A 63 3.98 0.90 16.12
N LEU A 64 3.83 0.67 14.83
CA LEU A 64 4.81 -0.09 14.04
C LEU A 64 6.20 0.56 14.02
N ILE A 65 6.27 1.88 13.95
CA ILE A 65 7.55 2.61 13.95
C ILE A 65 8.24 2.49 15.31
N SER A 66 7.48 2.55 16.41
CA SER A 66 8.02 2.51 17.77
C SER A 66 8.45 1.11 18.24
N LEU A 67 7.87 0.04 17.64
CA LEU A 67 8.17 -1.33 18.04
C LEU A 67 9.50 -1.80 17.44
N PRO A 68 10.32 -2.54 18.20
CA PRO A 68 11.48 -3.27 17.66
C PRO A 68 11.07 -4.35 16.65
N SER A 69 11.99 -4.74 15.76
CA SER A 69 11.69 -5.70 14.69
C SER A 69 11.32 -7.09 15.20
N ASP A 70 11.96 -7.54 16.28
CA ASP A 70 11.66 -8.81 16.96
C ASP A 70 10.24 -8.84 17.53
N VAL A 71 9.78 -7.73 18.09
CA VAL A 71 8.40 -7.59 18.58
C VAL A 71 7.40 -7.56 17.42
N ARG A 72 7.73 -6.87 16.33
CA ARG A 72 6.91 -6.86 15.11
C ARG A 72 6.78 -8.27 14.51
N ALA A 73 7.84 -9.06 14.56
CA ALA A 73 7.87 -10.44 14.05
C ALA A 73 6.94 -11.41 14.82
N LEU A 74 6.50 -11.05 16.02
CA LEU A 74 5.54 -11.86 16.78
C LEU A 74 4.11 -11.75 16.24
N ASN A 75 3.83 -10.76 15.40
CA ASN A 75 2.49 -10.60 14.83
C ASN A 75 2.29 -11.60 13.67
N PRO A 76 1.24 -12.45 13.72
CA PRO A 76 1.06 -13.54 12.76
C PRO A 76 0.81 -13.09 11.32
N VAL A 77 0.36 -11.84 11.10
CA VAL A 77 0.14 -11.32 9.75
C VAL A 77 1.37 -10.62 9.16
N ILE A 78 2.41 -10.39 9.97
CA ILE A 78 3.68 -9.87 9.49
C ILE A 78 4.59 -11.04 9.16
N HIS A 79 4.86 -11.23 7.86
CA HIS A 79 5.81 -12.26 7.46
C HIS A 79 7.18 -12.01 8.13
N PRO A 80 7.83 -13.03 8.74
CA PRO A 80 9.10 -12.85 9.47
C PRO A 80 10.17 -12.10 8.68
N GLY A 81 10.31 -12.39 7.38
CA GLY A 81 11.23 -11.70 6.48
C GLY A 81 10.87 -10.23 6.16
N ARG A 82 9.76 -9.71 6.68
CA ARG A 82 9.32 -8.33 6.52
C ARG A 82 9.32 -7.52 7.81
N ALA A 83 9.51 -8.16 8.95
CA ALA A 83 9.48 -7.50 10.26
C ALA A 83 10.51 -6.35 10.36
N ASP A 84 11.65 -6.49 9.70
CA ASP A 84 12.69 -5.46 9.66
C ASP A 84 12.28 -4.25 8.80
N VAL A 85 11.66 -4.50 7.65
CA VAL A 85 11.40 -3.46 6.65
C VAL A 85 10.03 -2.80 6.80
N ILE A 86 9.07 -3.43 7.48
CA ILE A 86 7.72 -2.88 7.64
C ILE A 86 7.72 -1.54 8.42
N GLY A 87 8.65 -1.35 9.34
CA GLY A 87 8.83 -0.07 10.02
C GLY A 87 9.21 1.05 9.07
N GLY A 88 10.16 0.80 8.16
CA GLY A 88 10.52 1.74 7.09
C GLY A 88 9.36 1.98 6.13
N GLY A 89 8.60 0.93 5.80
CA GLY A 89 7.37 1.03 5.03
C GLY A 89 6.32 1.93 5.71
N ALA A 90 6.17 1.81 7.03
CA ALA A 90 5.27 2.64 7.82
C ALA A 90 5.65 4.13 7.76
N VAL A 91 6.94 4.46 7.89
CA VAL A 91 7.44 5.84 7.72
C VAL A 91 7.14 6.38 6.32
N ALA A 92 7.35 5.57 5.28
CA ALA A 92 7.05 5.97 3.91
C ALA A 92 5.55 6.25 3.71
N VAL A 93 4.67 5.40 4.25
CA VAL A 93 3.22 5.59 4.17
C VAL A 93 2.77 6.83 4.92
N GLU A 94 3.36 7.13 6.09
CA GLU A 94 3.08 8.37 6.82
C GLU A 94 3.43 9.61 5.99
N GLY A 95 4.59 9.60 5.32
CA GLY A 95 4.99 10.67 4.40
C GLY A 95 4.03 10.83 3.22
N ILE A 96 3.56 9.71 2.65
CA ILE A 96 2.56 9.72 1.56
C ILE A 96 1.22 10.28 2.05
N MET A 97 0.75 9.90 3.24
CA MET A 97 -0.46 10.45 3.85
C MET A 97 -0.38 11.97 3.99
N GLN A 98 0.72 12.48 4.53
CA GLN A 98 0.95 13.93 4.67
C GLN A 98 0.94 14.64 3.31
N LEU A 99 1.54 14.04 2.27
CA LEU A 99 1.52 14.57 0.92
C LEU A 99 0.09 14.65 0.36
N ILE A 100 -0.70 13.60 0.55
CA ILE A 100 -2.10 13.53 0.11
C ILE A 100 -2.93 14.59 0.83
N GLU A 101 -2.85 14.67 2.15
CA GLU A 101 -3.61 15.61 2.98
C GLU A 101 -3.35 17.08 2.62
N ARG A 102 -2.15 17.40 2.16
CA ARG A 102 -1.78 18.75 1.71
C ARG A 102 -2.27 19.10 0.31
N ASN A 103 -2.57 18.11 -0.51
CA ASN A 103 -2.82 18.31 -1.93
C ASN A 103 -4.24 17.94 -2.39
N CYS A 104 -4.96 17.10 -1.66
CA CYS A 104 -6.34 16.73 -1.99
C CYS A 104 -7.15 16.36 -0.75
N ASP A 105 -8.46 16.14 -0.95
CA ASP A 105 -9.41 15.88 0.14
C ASP A 105 -9.52 14.38 0.51
N ALA A 106 -8.74 13.51 -0.13
CA ALA A 106 -8.74 12.09 0.21
C ALA A 106 -8.24 11.88 1.65
N ARG A 107 -8.91 11.00 2.38
CA ARG A 107 -8.62 10.70 3.80
C ARG A 107 -8.55 9.20 4.07
N SER A 108 -8.44 8.41 3.02
CA SER A 108 -8.30 6.95 3.09
C SER A 108 -7.54 6.41 1.90
N PHE A 109 -6.99 5.20 2.09
CA PHE A 109 -6.53 4.33 1.02
C PHE A 109 -7.53 3.19 0.82
N PHE A 110 -7.82 2.86 -0.43
CA PHE A 110 -8.43 1.59 -0.78
C PHE A 110 -7.32 0.59 -1.10
N ILE A 111 -7.38 -0.60 -0.52
CA ILE A 111 -6.29 -1.57 -0.61
C ILE A 111 -6.55 -2.56 -1.73
N SER A 112 -5.52 -2.80 -2.55
CA SER A 112 -5.58 -3.77 -3.63
C SER A 112 -4.54 -4.88 -3.43
N GLU A 113 -5.01 -6.12 -3.46
CA GLU A 113 -4.17 -7.32 -3.62
C GLU A 113 -3.71 -7.49 -5.07
N LYS A 114 -4.41 -6.86 -6.01
CA LYS A 114 -4.02 -6.85 -7.40
C LYS A 114 -2.98 -5.77 -7.65
N ASP A 115 -1.91 -6.14 -8.33
CA ASP A 115 -0.80 -5.25 -8.63
C ASP A 115 -0.39 -5.28 -10.11
N ILE A 116 0.82 -4.84 -10.40
CA ILE A 116 1.34 -4.76 -11.77
C ILE A 116 1.39 -6.12 -12.46
N LEU A 117 1.61 -7.22 -11.70
CA LEU A 117 1.68 -8.56 -12.27
C LEU A 117 0.32 -9.02 -12.77
N ASP A 118 -0.74 -8.76 -12.02
CA ASP A 118 -2.12 -9.03 -12.43
C ASP A 118 -2.47 -8.26 -13.72
N GLY A 119 -2.04 -7.00 -13.79
CA GLY A 119 -2.23 -6.16 -14.97
C GLY A 119 -1.50 -6.70 -16.21
N ILE A 120 -0.27 -7.18 -16.05
CA ILE A 120 0.51 -7.79 -17.14
C ILE A 120 -0.17 -9.07 -17.63
N ILE A 121 -0.60 -9.95 -16.71
CA ILE A 121 -1.30 -11.20 -17.06
C ILE A 121 -2.60 -10.90 -17.82
N ALA A 122 -3.40 -9.93 -17.35
CA ALA A 122 -4.62 -9.52 -18.01
C ALA A 122 -4.37 -8.98 -19.42
N GLY A 123 -3.30 -8.18 -19.60
CA GLY A 123 -2.87 -7.66 -20.90
C GLY A 123 -2.50 -8.79 -21.87
N LEU A 124 -1.66 -9.73 -21.44
CA LEU A 124 -1.25 -10.88 -22.25
C LEU A 124 -2.44 -11.78 -22.62
N ALA A 125 -3.37 -12.00 -21.70
CA ALA A 125 -4.57 -12.79 -21.98
C ALA A 125 -5.46 -12.10 -23.03
N ALA A 126 -5.58 -10.79 -23.00
CA ALA A 126 -6.36 -10.03 -23.99
C ALA A 126 -5.72 -10.06 -25.40
N GLU A 127 -4.37 -10.04 -25.48
CA GLU A 127 -3.64 -10.15 -26.74
C GLU A 127 -3.67 -11.56 -27.33
N GLY A 128 -3.75 -12.60 -26.49
CA GLY A 128 -3.77 -14.00 -26.90
C GLY A 128 -5.15 -14.52 -27.35
N THR A 129 -6.20 -13.72 -27.28
CA THR A 129 -7.55 -14.11 -27.75
C THR A 129 -7.68 -13.75 -29.23
N PRO A 130 -7.67 -14.74 -30.16
CA PRO A 130 -7.89 -14.44 -31.57
C PRO A 130 -9.30 -13.86 -31.74
N ARG A 131 -9.39 -12.77 -32.51
CA ARG A 131 -10.67 -12.19 -32.96
C ARG A 131 -11.33 -13.07 -34.01
#